data_f988903956958797e15485880018976a
#
_entry.id   f988903956958797e15485880018976a
#
_cell.length_a   1.000
_cell.length_b   1.000
_cell.length_c   1.000
_cell.angle_alpha   90.00
_cell.angle_beta   90.00
_cell.angle_gamma   90.00
#
_symmetry.space_group_name_H-M   'P 1'
#
loop_
_entity.id
_entity.type
_entity.pdbx_description
1 polymer ?
#
loop_
_entity_poly.entity_id
_entity_poly.type
_entity_poly.pdbx_seq_one_letter_code
_entity_poly.pdbx_strand_id
1 'polypeptide(L)'
;MLGFLLLGYKDMDDIKHFISTYDWTKDDLQAIIDEAVKLKALPFQASLKNKSVAMLFFNPSLRTKTSFEVGISELSGTAIILQPGKDAWPIEFEDGVIMDQDPEEHVKEVAQVLSEYCDCIAIRAFPKFIDWNIDRTDHVIKSFAKYASVPVINMETIEHPCQELAHLMTLQETLGSLEGKDYLLTWTYHPKPLNTAVANSSLLIASKFGMNVKLLCPSEDYLLDRRYLDYAQEACSKNNKSFEITHDINAGYDGANIIYAKSWGSLNFYGNPKDEFEVRKNFKHFIVDEEKMELTNNALFSHCLP
;
A
#
# COMPACT_ATOMS: atom_id res chain seq x y z
N MET A 1 -1.59 7.48 -9.78
CA MET A 1 -0.44 7.85 -8.94
C MET A 1 0.25 9.11 -9.43
N LEU A 2 0.65 9.19 -10.69
CA LEU A 2 1.26 10.41 -11.26
C LEU A 2 0.32 11.63 -11.26
N GLY A 3 -0.98 11.44 -11.21
CA GLY A 3 -1.97 12.51 -11.03
C GLY A 3 -1.73 13.36 -9.77
N PHE A 4 -1.14 12.77 -8.73
CA PHE A 4 -0.76 13.48 -7.51
C PHE A 4 0.26 14.60 -7.75
N LEU A 5 1.28 14.34 -8.60
CA LEU A 5 2.29 15.33 -8.96
C LEU A 5 1.72 16.49 -9.80
N LEU A 6 0.53 16.29 -10.40
CA LEU A 6 -0.11 17.29 -11.27
C LEU A 6 -1.05 18.23 -10.50
N LEU A 7 -1.41 17.93 -9.25
CA LEU A 7 -2.32 18.77 -8.44
C LEU A 7 -1.71 20.12 -7.99
N GLY A 8 -0.47 20.43 -8.41
CA GLY A 8 0.17 21.75 -8.36
C GLY A 8 0.18 22.39 -6.97
N TYR A 9 1.14 22.04 -6.13
CA TYR A 9 1.37 22.72 -4.86
C TYR A 9 1.91 24.13 -5.12
N LYS A 10 1.20 25.15 -4.64
CA LYS A 10 1.55 26.57 -4.84
C LYS A 10 2.39 27.16 -3.71
N ASP A 11 2.42 26.56 -2.53
CA ASP A 11 3.13 27.09 -1.36
C ASP A 11 3.89 26.00 -0.62
N MET A 12 5.12 26.30 -0.18
CA MET A 12 6.01 25.34 0.52
C MET A 12 5.50 24.92 1.91
N ASP A 13 4.52 25.60 2.46
CA ASP A 13 3.95 25.27 3.79
C ASP A 13 2.86 24.19 3.73
N ASP A 14 2.47 23.71 2.53
CA ASP A 14 1.37 22.75 2.32
C ASP A 14 1.78 21.49 1.53
N ILE A 15 3.02 21.00 1.72
CA ILE A 15 3.45 19.75 1.06
C ILE A 15 2.65 18.59 1.62
N LYS A 16 1.77 18.01 0.79
CA LYS A 16 1.00 16.84 1.14
C LYS A 16 1.70 15.57 0.66
N HIS A 17 2.26 14.79 1.57
CA HIS A 17 2.87 13.50 1.25
C HIS A 17 1.80 12.43 1.01
N PHE A 18 2.05 11.48 0.11
CA PHE A 18 1.17 10.36 -0.15
C PHE A 18 1.73 9.07 0.48
N ILE A 19 1.63 8.97 1.80
CA ILE A 19 2.17 7.85 2.58
C ILE A 19 1.11 6.78 2.82
N SER A 20 -0.10 7.19 3.13
CA SER A 20 -1.23 6.33 3.46
C SER A 20 -2.52 6.92 2.88
N THR A 21 -3.46 6.07 2.46
CA THR A 21 -4.82 6.53 2.11
C THR A 21 -5.62 6.93 3.34
N TYR A 22 -5.14 6.59 4.54
CA TYR A 22 -5.76 6.98 5.80
C TYR A 22 -5.95 8.49 5.92
N ASP A 23 -4.90 9.26 5.59
CA ASP A 23 -4.83 10.72 5.78
C ASP A 23 -5.55 11.52 4.68
N TRP A 24 -6.15 10.84 3.69
CA TRP A 24 -6.81 11.47 2.55
C TRP A 24 -8.31 11.31 2.62
N THR A 25 -9.05 12.32 2.18
CA THR A 25 -10.51 12.21 2.05
C THR A 25 -10.88 11.29 0.88
N LYS A 26 -12.11 10.76 0.88
CA LYS A 26 -12.65 9.99 -0.24
C LYS A 26 -12.60 10.80 -1.54
N ASP A 27 -12.95 12.09 -1.46
CA ASP A 27 -13.01 12.98 -2.62
C ASP A 27 -11.63 13.27 -3.20
N ASP A 28 -10.60 13.49 -2.34
CA ASP A 28 -9.22 13.64 -2.78
C ASP A 28 -8.72 12.38 -3.52
N LEU A 29 -8.99 11.21 -2.96
CA LEU A 29 -8.59 9.94 -3.58
C LEU A 29 -9.34 9.67 -4.89
N GLN A 30 -10.62 10.03 -4.96
CA GLN A 30 -11.39 9.94 -6.20
C GLN A 30 -10.82 10.89 -7.26
N ALA A 31 -10.44 12.10 -6.90
CA ALA A 31 -9.81 13.04 -7.84
C ALA A 31 -8.50 12.48 -8.41
N ILE A 32 -7.70 11.78 -7.61
CA ILE A 32 -6.48 11.07 -8.09
C ILE A 32 -6.83 9.97 -9.07
N ILE A 33 -7.90 9.20 -8.81
CA ILE A 33 -8.36 8.14 -9.71
C ILE A 33 -8.89 8.74 -11.01
N ASP A 34 -9.68 9.79 -10.94
CA ASP A 34 -10.24 10.46 -12.12
C ASP A 34 -9.13 11.00 -13.03
N GLU A 35 -8.06 11.54 -12.44
CA GLU A 35 -6.89 11.95 -13.21
C GLU A 35 -6.14 10.74 -13.80
N ALA A 36 -6.01 9.65 -13.06
CA ALA A 36 -5.40 8.42 -13.57
C ALA A 36 -6.20 7.83 -14.77
N VAL A 37 -7.53 7.92 -14.73
CA VAL A 37 -8.39 7.51 -15.88
C VAL A 37 -8.12 8.36 -17.12
N LYS A 38 -7.99 9.69 -16.97
CA LYS A 38 -7.61 10.59 -18.07
C LYS A 38 -6.24 10.26 -18.63
N LEU A 39 -5.24 10.06 -17.76
CA LEU A 39 -3.89 9.69 -18.17
C LEU A 39 -3.85 8.32 -18.87
N LYS A 40 -4.68 7.35 -18.43
CA LYS A 40 -4.81 6.05 -19.10
C LYS A 40 -5.35 6.18 -20.54
N ALA A 41 -6.25 7.14 -20.76
CA ALA A 41 -6.81 7.40 -22.09
C ALA A 41 -5.81 8.12 -23.02
N LEU A 42 -4.90 8.94 -22.47
CA LEU A 42 -3.90 9.72 -23.20
C LEU A 42 -2.53 9.58 -22.50
N PRO A 43 -1.83 8.44 -22.64
CA PRO A 43 -0.64 8.15 -21.84
C PRO A 43 0.58 9.01 -22.17
N PHE A 44 0.73 9.43 -23.42
CA PHE A 44 1.88 10.23 -23.86
C PHE A 44 1.61 11.72 -23.71
N GLN A 45 1.91 12.28 -22.56
CA GLN A 45 1.71 13.69 -22.23
C GLN A 45 2.99 14.31 -21.69
N ALA A 46 3.08 15.64 -21.76
CA ALA A 46 4.21 16.38 -21.20
C ALA A 46 3.94 16.90 -19.77
N SER A 47 3.10 16.21 -19.02
CA SER A 47 2.66 16.63 -17.68
C SER A 47 3.79 16.67 -16.65
N LEU A 48 4.83 15.85 -16.84
CA LEU A 48 6.04 15.85 -16.01
C LEU A 48 7.26 16.38 -16.74
N LYS A 49 7.06 17.19 -17.80
CA LYS A 49 8.18 17.79 -18.53
C LYS A 49 9.07 18.61 -17.59
N ASN A 50 10.37 18.36 -17.62
CA ASN A 50 11.39 18.96 -16.76
C ASN A 50 11.20 18.63 -15.25
N LYS A 51 10.44 17.58 -14.93
CA LYS A 51 10.30 17.07 -13.58
C LYS A 51 11.09 15.78 -13.39
N SER A 52 11.67 15.61 -12.21
CA SER A 52 12.42 14.43 -11.83
C SER A 52 11.85 13.79 -10.56
N VAL A 53 11.88 12.46 -10.51
CA VAL A 53 11.39 11.67 -9.36
C VAL A 53 12.52 10.78 -8.88
N ALA A 54 12.98 10.99 -7.64
CA ALA A 54 13.90 10.08 -6.99
C ALA A 54 13.13 8.86 -6.48
N MET A 55 13.52 7.67 -6.92
CA MET A 55 12.86 6.39 -6.56
C MET A 55 13.81 5.55 -5.72
N LEU A 56 13.58 5.48 -4.41
CA LEU A 56 14.42 4.74 -3.48
C LEU A 56 13.86 3.33 -3.25
N PHE A 57 14.65 2.32 -3.56
CA PHE A 57 14.32 0.90 -3.41
C PHE A 57 15.20 0.24 -2.36
N PHE A 58 14.74 0.15 -1.13
CA PHE A 58 15.37 -0.65 -0.07
C PHE A 58 15.10 -2.14 -0.26
N ASN A 59 14.06 -2.50 -1.04
CA ASN A 59 13.68 -3.86 -1.36
C ASN A 59 13.49 -4.03 -2.87
N PRO A 60 13.81 -5.22 -3.42
CA PRO A 60 13.62 -5.50 -4.84
C PRO A 60 12.17 -5.35 -5.29
N SER A 61 11.97 -4.89 -6.50
CA SER A 61 10.66 -4.86 -7.15
C SER A 61 10.81 -4.90 -8.67
N LEU A 62 10.05 -5.76 -9.31
CA LEU A 62 9.92 -5.78 -10.76
C LEU A 62 8.80 -4.82 -11.22
N ARG A 63 7.56 -5.05 -10.74
CA ARG A 63 6.38 -4.34 -11.22
C ARG A 63 6.37 -2.89 -10.81
N THR A 64 6.62 -2.58 -9.53
CA THR A 64 6.62 -1.21 -9.02
C THR A 64 7.70 -0.39 -9.74
N LYS A 65 8.92 -0.91 -9.82
CA LYS A 65 10.02 -0.23 -10.50
C LYS A 65 9.67 0.09 -11.95
N THR A 66 9.28 -0.93 -12.72
CA THR A 66 9.01 -0.78 -14.15
C THR A 66 7.81 0.14 -14.42
N SER A 67 6.70 -0.03 -13.66
CA SER A 67 5.49 0.77 -13.90
C SER A 67 5.70 2.26 -13.57
N PHE A 68 6.47 2.56 -12.53
CA PHE A 68 6.82 3.95 -12.22
C PHE A 68 7.75 4.56 -13.26
N GLU A 69 8.83 3.85 -13.61
CA GLU A 69 9.83 4.31 -14.58
C GLU A 69 9.19 4.58 -15.95
N VAL A 70 8.39 3.63 -16.45
CA VAL A 70 7.69 3.79 -17.72
C VAL A 70 6.66 4.91 -17.63
N GLY A 71 5.83 4.96 -16.60
CA GLY A 71 4.81 5.99 -16.47
C GLY A 71 5.39 7.41 -16.32
N ILE A 72 6.50 7.58 -15.60
CA ILE A 72 7.21 8.86 -15.52
C ILE A 72 7.73 9.27 -16.91
N SER A 73 8.30 8.32 -17.65
CA SER A 73 8.81 8.56 -19.01
C SER A 73 7.69 8.92 -20.00
N GLU A 74 6.55 8.22 -19.96
CA GLU A 74 5.39 8.52 -20.81
C GLU A 74 4.82 9.93 -20.57
N LEU A 75 4.97 10.44 -19.35
CA LEU A 75 4.61 11.81 -18.98
C LEU A 75 5.74 12.84 -19.21
N SER A 76 6.82 12.45 -19.90
CA SER A 76 7.99 13.29 -20.23
C SER A 76 8.81 13.71 -19.00
N GLY A 77 8.73 12.99 -17.89
CA GLY A 77 9.56 13.15 -16.70
C GLY A 77 10.83 12.28 -16.74
N THR A 78 11.64 12.43 -15.69
CA THR A 78 12.85 11.64 -15.48
C THR A 78 12.75 10.85 -14.18
N ALA A 79 12.96 9.53 -14.26
CA ALA A 79 13.08 8.67 -13.09
C ALA A 79 14.55 8.50 -12.70
N ILE A 80 14.88 8.73 -11.42
CA ILE A 80 16.21 8.51 -10.84
C ILE A 80 16.06 7.38 -9.85
N ILE A 81 16.62 6.22 -10.16
CA ILE A 81 16.47 5.00 -9.36
C ILE A 81 17.70 4.80 -8.50
N LEU A 82 17.50 4.72 -7.18
CA LEU A 82 18.53 4.55 -6.18
C LEU A 82 18.23 3.32 -5.31
N GLN A 83 19.26 2.55 -5.00
CA GLN A 83 19.19 1.39 -4.11
C GLN A 83 20.15 1.58 -2.94
N PRO A 84 19.73 2.24 -1.84
CA PRO A 84 20.59 2.47 -0.69
C PRO A 84 21.24 1.16 -0.20
N GLY A 85 22.54 1.22 0.09
CA GLY A 85 23.35 0.06 0.43
C GLY A 85 23.81 -0.81 -0.76
N LYS A 86 23.56 -0.38 -2.04
CA LYS A 86 24.00 -1.08 -3.25
C LYS A 86 24.67 -0.14 -4.25
N ASP A 87 23.88 0.76 -4.87
CA ASP A 87 24.37 1.75 -5.83
C ASP A 87 24.40 3.18 -5.26
N ALA A 88 23.88 3.33 -4.03
CA ALA A 88 23.98 4.51 -3.20
C ALA A 88 24.39 4.09 -1.79
N TRP A 89 24.93 5.03 -0.99
CA TRP A 89 25.36 4.75 0.38
C TRP A 89 24.21 4.24 1.26
N PRO A 90 24.49 3.37 2.27
CA PRO A 90 23.53 3.05 3.32
C PRO A 90 23.12 4.31 4.07
N ILE A 91 21.88 4.36 4.55
CA ILE A 91 21.31 5.54 5.20
C ILE A 91 21.04 5.24 6.67
N GLU A 92 21.48 6.12 7.56
CA GLU A 92 21.13 6.16 8.97
C GLU A 92 19.82 6.93 9.18
N PHE A 93 18.95 6.41 10.05
CA PHE A 93 17.62 6.98 10.30
C PHE A 93 17.43 7.54 11.71
N GLU A 94 18.30 7.20 12.67
CA GLU A 94 18.15 7.62 14.06
C GLU A 94 18.71 9.02 14.29
N ASP A 95 17.90 9.91 14.84
CA ASP A 95 18.32 11.27 15.16
C ASP A 95 19.37 11.31 16.29
N GLY A 96 20.41 12.12 16.12
CA GLY A 96 21.42 12.39 17.15
C GLY A 96 22.49 11.32 17.32
N VAL A 97 22.57 10.35 16.43
CA VAL A 97 23.67 9.37 16.40
C VAL A 97 24.98 10.01 15.96
N ILE A 98 26.09 9.45 16.44
CA ILE A 98 27.40 9.76 15.91
C ILE A 98 27.59 8.92 14.66
N MET A 99 27.90 9.57 13.51
CA MET A 99 28.08 8.93 12.21
C MET A 99 29.47 8.25 12.12
N ASP A 100 29.69 7.22 12.96
CA ASP A 100 30.93 6.44 13.04
C ASP A 100 30.74 4.94 12.73
N GLN A 101 29.56 4.57 12.20
CA GLN A 101 29.17 3.23 11.82
C GLN A 101 29.14 3.08 10.28
N ASP A 102 28.62 1.93 9.78
CA ASP A 102 28.55 1.62 8.35
C ASP A 102 27.79 2.65 7.49
N PRO A 103 26.65 3.26 7.92
CA PRO A 103 26.00 4.28 7.13
C PRO A 103 26.83 5.55 7.02
N GLU A 104 27.07 6.01 5.80
CA GLU A 104 27.82 7.27 5.51
C GLU A 104 26.88 8.46 5.31
N GLU A 105 25.59 8.20 5.07
CA GLU A 105 24.57 9.21 4.86
C GLU A 105 23.54 9.17 5.97
N HIS A 106 23.03 10.33 6.38
CA HIS A 106 21.90 10.41 7.30
C HIS A 106 20.63 10.85 6.54
N VAL A 107 19.48 10.29 6.90
CA VAL A 107 18.20 10.56 6.21
C VAL A 107 17.86 12.04 6.09
N LYS A 108 18.29 12.85 7.05
CA LYS A 108 18.08 14.30 7.04
C LYS A 108 18.78 14.96 5.87
N GLU A 109 20.05 14.66 5.64
CA GLU A 109 20.84 15.19 4.53
C GLU A 109 20.32 14.62 3.19
N VAL A 110 20.09 13.30 3.14
CA VAL A 110 19.60 12.63 1.93
C VAL A 110 18.27 13.21 1.47
N ALA A 111 17.30 13.39 2.38
CA ALA A 111 15.99 13.95 2.03
C ALA A 111 16.09 15.41 1.53
N GLN A 112 16.93 16.22 2.18
CA GLN A 112 17.16 17.61 1.79
C GLN A 112 17.86 17.70 0.43
N VAL A 113 18.93 16.95 0.22
CA VAL A 113 19.69 16.94 -1.05
C VAL A 113 18.81 16.45 -2.20
N LEU A 114 18.07 15.37 -2.01
CA LEU A 114 17.14 14.87 -3.03
C LEU A 114 16.01 15.86 -3.31
N SER A 115 15.59 16.64 -2.33
CA SER A 115 14.58 17.69 -2.52
C SER A 115 15.08 18.87 -3.36
N GLU A 116 16.40 19.15 -3.35
CA GLU A 116 17.00 20.16 -4.21
C GLU A 116 17.18 19.70 -5.66
N TYR A 117 17.34 18.38 -5.87
CA TYR A 117 17.59 17.82 -7.20
C TYR A 117 16.33 17.30 -7.88
N CYS A 118 15.33 16.88 -7.12
CA CYS A 118 14.15 16.20 -7.61
C CYS A 118 12.86 16.90 -7.16
N ASP A 119 11.80 16.74 -7.95
CA ASP A 119 10.49 17.30 -7.65
C ASP A 119 9.62 16.38 -6.77
N CYS A 120 10.06 15.14 -6.56
CA CYS A 120 9.36 14.15 -5.76
C CYS A 120 10.30 13.03 -5.33
N ILE A 121 10.03 12.44 -4.18
CA ILE A 121 10.72 11.26 -3.66
C ILE A 121 9.71 10.12 -3.52
N ALA A 122 9.97 8.98 -4.15
CA ALA A 122 9.13 7.77 -4.04
C ALA A 122 9.91 6.66 -3.34
N ILE A 123 9.31 6.01 -2.34
CA ILE A 123 10.03 5.10 -1.44
C ILE A 123 9.34 3.74 -1.38
N ARG A 124 10.14 2.67 -1.52
CA ARG A 124 9.78 1.31 -1.22
C ARG A 124 10.71 0.77 -0.13
N ALA A 125 10.16 0.56 1.05
CA ALA A 125 10.91 0.10 2.23
C ALA A 125 10.04 -0.83 3.07
N PHE A 126 10.27 -2.13 2.99
CA PHE A 126 9.55 -3.11 3.79
C PHE A 126 9.92 -3.03 5.26
N PRO A 127 9.03 -3.44 6.16
CA PRO A 127 9.35 -3.64 7.56
C PRO A 127 10.51 -4.64 7.72
N LYS A 128 11.21 -4.56 8.84
CA LYS A 128 12.33 -5.47 9.14
C LYS A 128 11.88 -6.87 9.57
N PHE A 129 10.59 -7.03 9.91
CA PHE A 129 9.98 -8.27 10.40
C PHE A 129 10.63 -8.82 11.68
N ILE A 130 11.10 -7.93 12.57
CA ILE A 130 11.72 -8.28 13.85
C ILE A 130 10.79 -7.93 15.02
N ASP A 131 10.33 -6.70 15.09
CA ASP A 131 9.41 -6.20 16.13
C ASP A 131 8.33 -5.33 15.47
N TRP A 132 7.06 -5.76 15.57
CA TRP A 132 5.95 -5.03 15.02
C TRP A 132 5.76 -3.64 15.66
N ASN A 133 6.05 -3.48 16.94
CA ASN A 133 5.91 -2.18 17.59
C ASN A 133 6.86 -1.13 17.00
N ILE A 134 8.00 -1.56 16.50
CA ILE A 134 8.95 -0.71 15.76
C ILE A 134 8.47 -0.53 14.33
N ASP A 135 8.24 -1.64 13.61
CA ASP A 135 7.92 -1.60 12.20
C ASP A 135 6.59 -0.88 11.91
N ARG A 136 5.58 -0.97 12.82
CA ARG A 136 4.31 -0.26 12.70
C ARG A 136 4.43 1.27 12.73
N THR A 137 5.56 1.80 13.17
CA THR A 137 5.82 3.26 13.16
C THR A 137 6.06 3.78 11.75
N ASP A 138 6.43 2.91 10.82
CA ASP A 138 6.78 3.22 9.43
C ASP A 138 7.91 4.26 9.34
N HIS A 139 8.94 4.05 10.18
CA HIS A 139 9.97 5.02 10.49
C HIS A 139 10.71 5.53 9.24
N VAL A 140 11.05 4.62 8.31
CA VAL A 140 11.84 4.98 7.12
C VAL A 140 11.15 6.07 6.29
N ILE A 141 9.92 5.83 5.84
CA ILE A 141 9.22 6.78 4.98
C ILE A 141 8.81 8.05 5.72
N LYS A 142 8.46 7.94 7.00
CA LYS A 142 8.12 9.09 7.83
C LYS A 142 9.34 9.99 8.11
N SER A 143 10.53 9.42 8.23
CA SER A 143 11.77 10.20 8.34
C SER A 143 12.05 10.99 7.07
N PHE A 144 11.87 10.40 5.90
CA PHE A 144 11.95 11.14 4.64
C PHE A 144 10.89 12.26 4.58
N ALA A 145 9.64 11.96 4.89
CA ALA A 145 8.57 12.97 4.90
C ALA A 145 8.83 14.13 5.87
N LYS A 146 9.48 13.84 7.00
CA LYS A 146 9.85 14.84 8.00
C LYS A 146 10.88 15.86 7.47
N TYR A 147 11.79 15.43 6.62
CA TYR A 147 12.93 16.25 6.18
C TYR A 147 12.88 16.70 4.71
N ALA A 148 12.01 16.10 3.90
CA ALA A 148 11.86 16.48 2.50
C ALA A 148 11.07 17.78 2.35
N SER A 149 11.50 18.63 1.41
CA SER A 149 10.78 19.82 0.94
C SER A 149 10.03 19.59 -0.38
N VAL A 150 9.89 18.34 -0.79
CA VAL A 150 9.10 17.88 -1.94
C VAL A 150 8.16 16.72 -1.52
N PRO A 151 7.10 16.42 -2.28
CA PRO A 151 6.21 15.30 -1.97
C PRO A 151 6.94 13.98 -1.82
N VAL A 152 6.57 13.19 -0.80
CA VAL A 152 7.03 11.82 -0.59
C VAL A 152 5.88 10.87 -0.90
N ILE A 153 6.14 9.85 -1.73
CA ILE A 153 5.17 8.85 -2.17
C ILE A 153 5.56 7.47 -1.66
N ASN A 154 4.60 6.77 -1.05
CA ASN A 154 4.74 5.40 -0.62
C ASN A 154 4.53 4.43 -1.79
N MET A 155 5.61 3.79 -2.25
CA MET A 155 5.54 2.72 -3.26
C MET A 155 5.23 1.34 -2.65
N GLU A 156 5.56 1.10 -1.41
CA GLU A 156 5.17 0.03 -0.50
C GLU A 156 6.06 0.04 0.75
N THR A 157 5.43 0.13 1.91
CA THR A 157 6.07 -0.02 3.23
C THR A 157 5.26 -1.03 4.07
N ILE A 158 4.63 -0.61 5.17
CA ILE A 158 3.60 -1.36 5.90
C ILE A 158 2.20 -1.12 5.29
N GLU A 159 2.12 -0.25 4.30
CA GLU A 159 0.98 0.01 3.44
C GLU A 159 1.41 0.06 1.97
N HIS A 160 0.45 -0.10 1.06
CA HIS A 160 0.69 -0.06 -0.38
C HIS A 160 -0.36 0.81 -1.11
N PRO A 161 -0.41 2.12 -0.81
CA PRO A 161 -1.51 2.98 -1.24
C PRO A 161 -1.65 3.10 -2.76
N CYS A 162 -0.55 3.05 -3.49
CA CYS A 162 -0.57 3.14 -4.96
C CYS A 162 -1.23 1.92 -5.62
N GLN A 163 -0.94 0.71 -5.12
CA GLN A 163 -1.57 -0.51 -5.63
C GLN A 163 -3.06 -0.53 -5.32
N GLU A 164 -3.43 -0.04 -4.16
CA GLU A 164 -4.79 0.02 -3.71
C GLU A 164 -5.65 0.97 -4.54
N LEU A 165 -5.14 2.17 -4.86
CA LEU A 165 -5.83 3.06 -5.79
C LEU A 165 -5.98 2.44 -7.18
N ALA A 166 -4.96 1.73 -7.67
CA ALA A 166 -5.05 1.00 -8.94
C ALA A 166 -6.11 -0.11 -8.89
N HIS A 167 -6.21 -0.83 -7.76
CA HIS A 167 -7.26 -1.83 -7.56
C HIS A 167 -8.64 -1.18 -7.52
N LEU A 168 -8.81 -0.10 -6.77
CA LEU A 168 -10.07 0.64 -6.69
C LEU A 168 -10.51 1.15 -8.07
N MET A 169 -9.59 1.73 -8.84
CA MET A 169 -9.84 2.15 -10.22
C MET A 169 -10.33 0.98 -11.08
N THR A 170 -9.70 -0.18 -10.99
CA THR A 170 -10.12 -1.40 -11.72
C THR A 170 -11.51 -1.85 -11.31
N LEU A 171 -11.84 -1.79 -10.02
CA LEU A 171 -13.18 -2.12 -9.54
C LEU A 171 -14.22 -1.14 -10.08
N GLN A 172 -13.93 0.16 -10.08
CA GLN A 172 -14.83 1.19 -10.64
C GLN A 172 -15.03 1.02 -12.15
N GLU A 173 -13.98 0.71 -12.91
CA GLU A 173 -14.05 0.43 -14.34
C GLU A 173 -14.91 -0.81 -14.65
N THR A 174 -14.89 -1.81 -13.79
CA THR A 174 -15.57 -3.10 -14.02
C THR A 174 -16.99 -3.11 -13.49
N LEU A 175 -17.22 -2.54 -12.32
CA LEU A 175 -18.48 -2.65 -11.57
C LEU A 175 -19.26 -1.33 -11.49
N GLY A 176 -18.66 -0.22 -11.92
CA GLY A 176 -19.25 1.11 -11.76
C GLY A 176 -19.24 1.56 -10.30
N SER A 177 -20.42 1.82 -9.73
CA SER A 177 -20.52 2.21 -8.31
C SER A 177 -20.14 1.07 -7.39
N LEU A 178 -19.27 1.38 -6.43
CA LEU A 178 -18.81 0.44 -5.41
C LEU A 178 -19.59 0.57 -4.10
N GLU A 179 -20.40 1.61 -3.98
CA GLU A 179 -21.16 1.86 -2.75
C GLU A 179 -22.15 0.72 -2.47
N GLY A 180 -22.05 0.15 -1.26
CA GLY A 180 -22.87 -0.96 -0.81
C GLY A 180 -22.55 -2.31 -1.42
N LYS A 181 -21.47 -2.42 -2.22
CA LYS A 181 -20.96 -3.73 -2.66
C LYS A 181 -20.36 -4.49 -1.48
N ASP A 182 -20.53 -5.80 -1.47
CA ASP A 182 -19.96 -6.70 -0.47
C ASP A 182 -18.55 -7.08 -0.88
N TYR A 183 -17.58 -6.54 -0.11
CA TYR A 183 -16.15 -6.71 -0.33
C TYR A 183 -15.57 -7.70 0.69
N LEU A 184 -15.02 -8.80 0.19
CA LEU A 184 -14.30 -9.79 0.98
C LEU A 184 -12.79 -9.59 0.83
N LEU A 185 -12.10 -9.20 1.91
CA LEU A 185 -10.67 -9.38 2.05
C LEU A 185 -10.41 -10.74 2.69
N THR A 186 -9.89 -11.69 1.92
CA THR A 186 -9.63 -13.05 2.42
C THR A 186 -8.15 -13.35 2.51
N TRP A 187 -7.74 -13.84 3.70
CA TRP A 187 -6.45 -14.47 3.83
C TRP A 187 -6.39 -15.73 2.97
N THR A 188 -5.24 -15.94 2.30
CA THR A 188 -4.98 -17.15 1.52
C THR A 188 -3.66 -17.78 1.92
N TYR A 189 -3.59 -19.10 1.80
CA TYR A 189 -2.40 -19.84 2.17
C TYR A 189 -1.20 -19.47 1.29
N HIS A 190 -0.08 -19.21 1.94
CA HIS A 190 1.25 -19.14 1.35
C HIS A 190 2.24 -19.76 2.35
N PRO A 191 3.27 -20.53 1.94
CA PRO A 191 4.16 -21.20 2.88
C PRO A 191 4.99 -20.25 3.75
N LYS A 192 5.24 -19.03 3.30
CA LYS A 192 5.98 -18.01 4.07
C LYS A 192 5.06 -16.91 4.57
N PRO A 193 5.31 -16.35 5.78
CA PRO A 193 4.66 -15.11 6.19
C PRO A 193 5.06 -13.97 5.26
N LEU A 194 4.08 -13.19 4.81
CA LEU A 194 4.27 -12.08 3.89
C LEU A 194 3.89 -10.76 4.58
N ASN A 195 4.30 -9.63 3.97
CA ASN A 195 3.95 -8.31 4.44
C ASN A 195 2.42 -8.10 4.48
N THR A 196 1.93 -7.45 5.53
CA THR A 196 0.52 -7.07 5.70
C THR A 196 0.13 -5.85 4.86
N ALA A 197 1.07 -5.17 4.22
CA ALA A 197 0.90 -3.88 3.54
C ALA A 197 -0.33 -3.81 2.62
N VAL A 198 -0.49 -4.81 1.74
CA VAL A 198 -1.61 -4.87 0.81
C VAL A 198 -2.94 -5.09 1.54
N ALA A 199 -2.96 -5.96 2.55
CA ALA A 199 -4.18 -6.24 3.32
C ALA A 199 -4.60 -5.01 4.14
N ASN A 200 -3.64 -4.32 4.78
CA ASN A 200 -3.89 -3.08 5.52
C ASN A 200 -4.54 -2.04 4.61
N SER A 201 -3.92 -1.78 3.48
CA SER A 201 -4.37 -0.78 2.53
C SER A 201 -5.72 -1.12 1.92
N SER A 202 -5.93 -2.39 1.58
CA SER A 202 -7.19 -2.89 1.03
C SER A 202 -8.36 -2.65 1.98
N LEU A 203 -8.13 -2.87 3.28
CA LEU A 203 -9.13 -2.64 4.32
C LEU A 203 -9.48 -1.15 4.44
N LEU A 204 -8.45 -0.27 4.40
CA LEU A 204 -8.64 1.18 4.44
C LEU A 204 -9.51 1.68 3.29
N ILE A 205 -9.20 1.29 2.05
CA ILE A 205 -9.88 1.85 0.88
C ILE A 205 -11.29 1.31 0.73
N ALA A 206 -11.51 0.01 0.95
CA ALA A 206 -12.82 -0.60 0.81
C ALA A 206 -13.83 0.04 1.78
N SER A 207 -13.44 0.22 3.04
CA SER A 207 -14.29 0.86 4.06
C SER A 207 -14.51 2.36 3.78
N LYS A 208 -13.47 3.08 3.33
CA LYS A 208 -13.56 4.51 2.97
C LYS A 208 -14.51 4.76 1.80
N PHE A 209 -14.54 3.86 0.82
CA PHE A 209 -15.39 4.01 -0.37
C PHE A 209 -16.80 3.46 -0.21
N GLY A 210 -17.20 3.10 1.01
CA GLY A 210 -18.58 2.77 1.34
C GLY A 210 -19.01 1.39 0.89
N MET A 211 -18.10 0.44 0.83
CA MET A 211 -18.43 -0.99 0.67
C MET A 211 -18.80 -1.59 2.03
N ASN A 212 -19.61 -2.65 2.03
CA ASN A 212 -19.70 -3.56 3.17
C ASN A 212 -18.44 -4.42 3.16
N VAL A 213 -17.73 -4.52 4.28
CA VAL A 213 -16.42 -5.16 4.31
C VAL A 213 -16.45 -6.39 5.21
N LYS A 214 -16.03 -7.53 4.69
CA LYS A 214 -15.72 -8.72 5.47
C LYS A 214 -14.22 -8.98 5.45
N LEU A 215 -13.65 -9.26 6.61
CA LEU A 215 -12.28 -9.74 6.76
C LEU A 215 -12.34 -11.22 7.14
N LEU A 216 -11.89 -12.09 6.25
CA LEU A 216 -11.76 -13.52 6.50
C LEU A 216 -10.31 -13.89 6.74
N CYS A 217 -10.00 -14.45 7.90
CA CYS A 217 -8.68 -14.98 8.23
C CYS A 217 -8.80 -16.26 9.05
N PRO A 218 -7.73 -17.10 9.12
CA PRO A 218 -7.82 -18.44 9.72
C PRO A 218 -8.15 -18.46 11.21
N SER A 219 -7.70 -17.47 11.96
CA SER A 219 -7.89 -17.32 13.40
C SER A 219 -7.59 -15.89 13.84
N GLU A 220 -7.85 -15.59 15.12
CA GLU A 220 -7.47 -14.34 15.78
C GLU A 220 -5.98 -13.99 15.62
N ASP A 221 -5.11 -14.99 15.48
CA ASP A 221 -3.66 -14.77 15.28
C ASP A 221 -3.34 -14.06 13.97
N TYR A 222 -4.22 -14.17 12.97
CA TYR A 222 -4.03 -13.57 11.65
C TYR A 222 -4.82 -12.27 11.45
N LEU A 223 -5.32 -11.68 12.54
CA LEU A 223 -5.90 -10.33 12.46
C LEU A 223 -4.84 -9.29 12.06
N LEU A 224 -5.27 -8.27 11.35
CA LEU A 224 -4.47 -7.10 11.05
C LEU A 224 -4.28 -6.21 12.29
N ASP A 225 -3.36 -5.25 12.23
CA ASP A 225 -3.16 -4.31 13.34
C ASP A 225 -4.47 -3.58 13.66
N ARG A 226 -4.72 -3.46 14.96
CA ARG A 226 -5.97 -2.91 15.49
C ARG A 226 -6.32 -1.55 14.92
N ARG A 227 -5.34 -0.69 14.61
CA ARG A 227 -5.59 0.62 14.00
C ARG A 227 -6.34 0.53 12.67
N TYR A 228 -6.09 -0.53 11.87
CA TYR A 228 -6.80 -0.74 10.59
C TYR A 228 -8.18 -1.32 10.80
N LEU A 229 -8.34 -2.20 11.79
CA LEU A 229 -9.64 -2.78 12.16
C LEU A 229 -10.56 -1.71 12.73
N ASP A 230 -10.07 -0.91 13.68
CA ASP A 230 -10.80 0.20 14.29
C ASP A 230 -11.20 1.24 13.22
N TYR A 231 -10.29 1.57 12.30
CA TYR A 231 -10.62 2.46 11.18
C TYR A 231 -11.72 1.90 10.28
N ALA A 232 -11.62 0.62 9.89
CA ALA A 232 -12.64 0.01 9.03
C ALA A 232 -14.02 -0.01 9.70
N GLN A 233 -14.06 -0.32 10.99
CA GLN A 233 -15.28 -0.28 11.79
C GLN A 233 -15.89 1.13 11.83
N GLU A 234 -15.06 2.14 12.06
CA GLU A 234 -15.50 3.53 12.12
C GLU A 234 -15.96 4.04 10.74
N ALA A 235 -15.17 3.77 9.68
CA ALA A 235 -15.48 4.23 8.34
C ALA A 235 -16.75 3.56 7.79
N CYS A 236 -16.91 2.26 7.99
CA CYS A 236 -18.14 1.55 7.61
C CYS A 236 -19.34 2.09 8.37
N SER A 237 -19.23 2.29 9.67
CA SER A 237 -20.33 2.86 10.49
C SER A 237 -20.73 4.26 10.02
N LYS A 238 -19.76 5.14 9.72
CA LYS A 238 -20.02 6.49 9.20
C LYS A 238 -20.76 6.47 7.85
N ASN A 239 -20.48 5.48 7.04
CA ASN A 239 -21.09 5.30 5.72
C ASN A 239 -22.39 4.48 5.77
N ASN A 240 -22.90 4.09 6.95
CA ASN A 240 -24.03 3.17 7.14
C ASN A 240 -23.79 1.82 6.41
N LYS A 241 -22.58 1.29 6.53
CA LYS A 241 -22.14 -0.01 5.99
C LYS A 241 -21.69 -0.93 7.13
N SER A 242 -21.55 -2.21 6.82
CA SER A 242 -21.07 -3.21 7.77
C SER A 242 -19.56 -3.43 7.67
N PHE A 243 -18.94 -3.71 8.82
CA PHE A 243 -17.62 -4.33 8.91
C PHE A 243 -17.74 -5.59 9.76
N GLU A 244 -17.29 -6.71 9.24
CA GLU A 244 -17.38 -8.02 9.89
C GLU A 244 -16.05 -8.75 9.80
N ILE A 245 -15.66 -9.41 10.89
CA ILE A 245 -14.51 -10.32 10.94
C ILE A 245 -15.06 -11.74 11.10
N THR A 246 -14.58 -12.67 10.30
CA THR A 246 -14.99 -14.08 10.35
C THR A 246 -13.81 -15.02 10.16
N HIS A 247 -13.90 -16.21 10.74
CA HIS A 247 -12.99 -17.33 10.53
C HIS A 247 -13.67 -18.48 9.80
N ASP A 248 -14.96 -18.34 9.52
CA ASP A 248 -15.75 -19.28 8.74
C ASP A 248 -15.67 -18.92 7.26
N ILE A 249 -15.14 -19.85 6.46
CA ILE A 249 -14.95 -19.68 5.04
C ILE A 249 -16.29 -19.44 4.33
N ASN A 250 -17.31 -20.24 4.65
CA ASN A 250 -18.61 -20.15 4.00
C ASN A 250 -19.27 -18.78 4.29
N ALA A 251 -19.27 -18.38 5.55
CA ALA A 251 -19.77 -17.05 5.94
C ALA A 251 -18.99 -15.92 5.30
N GLY A 252 -17.68 -16.09 5.10
CA GLY A 252 -16.82 -15.10 4.45
C GLY A 252 -17.21 -14.88 2.99
N TYR A 253 -17.36 -15.96 2.23
CA TYR A 253 -17.64 -15.91 0.78
C TYR A 253 -19.11 -15.61 0.46
N ASP A 254 -20.03 -15.91 1.39
CA ASP A 254 -21.47 -15.76 1.18
C ASP A 254 -21.85 -14.35 0.73
N GLY A 255 -22.43 -14.26 -0.46
CA GLY A 255 -22.97 -13.05 -1.06
C GLY A 255 -21.93 -12.03 -1.53
N ALA A 256 -20.63 -12.31 -1.43
CA ALA A 256 -19.59 -11.35 -1.85
C ALA A 256 -19.73 -10.92 -3.32
N ASN A 257 -19.54 -9.65 -3.61
CA ASN A 257 -19.46 -9.09 -4.97
C ASN A 257 -18.00 -8.95 -5.44
N ILE A 258 -17.08 -8.80 -4.49
CA ILE A 258 -15.65 -8.59 -4.74
C ILE A 258 -14.88 -9.45 -3.76
N ILE A 259 -13.93 -10.23 -4.28
CA ILE A 259 -12.98 -10.99 -3.46
C ILE A 259 -11.58 -10.45 -3.72
N TYR A 260 -10.91 -10.01 -2.67
CA TYR A 260 -9.50 -9.71 -2.71
C TYR A 260 -8.73 -10.72 -1.86
N ALA A 261 -8.03 -11.61 -2.55
CA ALA A 261 -7.26 -12.67 -1.91
C ALA A 261 -5.82 -12.21 -1.67
N LYS A 262 -5.34 -12.35 -0.43
CA LYS A 262 -3.98 -11.99 -0.05
C LYS A 262 -3.47 -12.88 1.09
N SER A 263 -2.24 -13.33 1.01
CA SER A 263 -1.56 -13.92 2.16
C SER A 263 -0.81 -12.85 2.95
N TRP A 264 -0.87 -12.91 4.27
CA TRP A 264 -0.06 -12.09 5.16
C TRP A 264 0.41 -12.89 6.37
N GLY A 265 1.47 -12.42 7.03
CA GLY A 265 2.00 -12.98 8.26
C GLY A 265 1.19 -12.58 9.48
N SER A 266 1.22 -13.42 10.49
CA SER A 266 0.62 -13.14 11.79
C SER A 266 1.43 -12.12 12.57
N LEU A 267 0.76 -11.15 13.19
CA LEU A 267 1.40 -10.19 14.09
C LEU A 267 1.80 -10.83 15.42
N ASN A 268 1.12 -11.91 15.84
CA ASN A 268 1.45 -12.65 17.06
C ASN A 268 2.74 -13.47 16.92
N PHE A 269 3.10 -13.87 15.70
CA PHE A 269 4.36 -14.56 15.38
C PHE A 269 5.42 -13.62 14.80
N TYR A 270 5.21 -12.31 14.86
CA TYR A 270 6.14 -11.35 14.29
C TYR A 270 7.54 -11.50 14.90
N GLY A 271 8.57 -11.52 14.07
CA GLY A 271 9.94 -11.85 14.49
C GLY A 271 10.23 -13.36 14.63
N ASN A 272 9.21 -14.21 14.54
CA ASN A 272 9.36 -15.65 14.74
C ASN A 272 8.76 -16.49 13.57
N PRO A 273 9.29 -16.32 12.35
CA PRO A 273 8.72 -16.92 11.14
C PRO A 273 8.78 -18.45 11.11
N LYS A 274 9.65 -19.06 11.94
CA LYS A 274 9.75 -20.53 12.02
C LYS A 274 8.54 -21.15 12.70
N ASP A 275 8.09 -20.56 13.79
CA ASP A 275 6.92 -21.04 14.53
C ASP A 275 5.65 -20.79 13.71
N GLU A 276 5.54 -19.61 13.09
CA GLU A 276 4.43 -19.32 12.19
C GLU A 276 4.35 -20.31 11.02
N PHE A 277 5.48 -20.72 10.46
CA PHE A 277 5.52 -21.70 9.37
C PHE A 277 4.83 -23.02 9.75
N GLU A 278 5.03 -23.51 10.96
CA GLU A 278 4.37 -24.74 11.44
C GLU A 278 2.86 -24.55 11.61
N VAL A 279 2.44 -23.43 12.17
CA VAL A 279 1.01 -23.12 12.37
C VAL A 279 0.29 -22.98 11.02
N ARG A 280 0.90 -22.28 10.05
CA ARG A 280 0.31 -22.04 8.71
C ARG A 280 -0.03 -23.32 7.96
N LYS A 281 0.70 -24.41 8.17
CA LYS A 281 0.45 -25.70 7.51
C LYS A 281 -0.97 -26.24 7.74
N ASN A 282 -1.61 -25.84 8.86
CA ASN A 282 -2.96 -26.23 9.19
C ASN A 282 -4.03 -25.53 8.34
N PHE A 283 -3.66 -24.44 7.66
CA PHE A 283 -4.57 -23.56 6.93
C PHE A 283 -4.45 -23.66 5.41
N LYS A 284 -3.92 -24.77 4.88
CA LYS A 284 -3.76 -25.01 3.43
C LYS A 284 -5.08 -24.99 2.65
N HIS A 285 -6.20 -25.20 3.34
CA HIS A 285 -7.54 -25.12 2.76
C HIS A 285 -8.05 -23.71 2.53
N PHE A 286 -7.35 -22.68 3.07
CA PHE A 286 -7.62 -21.29 2.74
C PHE A 286 -7.03 -20.94 1.37
N ILE A 287 -7.69 -21.39 0.32
CA ILE A 287 -7.41 -21.10 -1.09
C ILE A 287 -8.71 -20.59 -1.73
N VAL A 288 -8.60 -19.87 -2.82
CA VAL A 288 -9.77 -19.52 -3.66
C VAL A 288 -9.92 -20.62 -4.71
N ASP A 289 -11.08 -21.26 -4.74
CA ASP A 289 -11.44 -22.34 -5.66
C ASP A 289 -12.87 -22.16 -6.17
N GLU A 290 -13.30 -23.00 -7.11
CA GLU A 290 -14.63 -22.93 -7.72
C GLU A 290 -15.75 -23.09 -6.68
N GLU A 291 -15.59 -24.03 -5.73
CA GLU A 291 -16.59 -24.29 -4.69
C GLU A 291 -16.88 -23.05 -3.84
N LYS A 292 -15.83 -22.31 -3.45
CA LYS A 292 -15.98 -21.07 -2.69
C LYS A 292 -16.52 -19.94 -3.54
N MET A 293 -16.14 -19.88 -4.83
CA MET A 293 -16.68 -18.87 -5.75
C MET A 293 -18.18 -19.06 -6.02
N GLU A 294 -18.70 -20.30 -5.96
CA GLU A 294 -20.14 -20.58 -6.07
C GLU A 294 -20.96 -20.00 -4.91
N LEU A 295 -20.36 -19.75 -3.74
CA LEU A 295 -21.02 -19.12 -2.60
C LEU A 295 -21.25 -17.62 -2.78
N THR A 296 -20.57 -17.00 -3.76
CA THR A 296 -20.56 -15.56 -3.96
C THR A 296 -21.73 -15.09 -4.82
N ASN A 297 -21.97 -13.80 -4.84
CA ASN A 297 -22.89 -13.18 -5.77
C ASN A 297 -22.17 -12.84 -7.09
N ASN A 298 -21.67 -13.87 -7.79
CA ASN A 298 -20.90 -13.73 -9.04
C ASN A 298 -19.72 -12.76 -8.87
N ALA A 299 -18.91 -12.97 -7.83
CA ALA A 299 -17.89 -12.04 -7.41
C ALA A 299 -16.76 -11.85 -8.44
N LEU A 300 -16.29 -10.61 -8.54
CA LEU A 300 -15.03 -10.30 -9.17
C LEU A 300 -13.88 -10.77 -8.27
N PHE A 301 -13.00 -11.61 -8.82
CA PHE A 301 -11.81 -12.10 -8.12
C PHE A 301 -10.60 -11.21 -8.41
N SER A 302 -9.92 -10.79 -7.37
CA SER A 302 -8.68 -10.01 -7.42
C SER A 302 -7.60 -10.62 -6.54
N HIS A 303 -6.36 -10.56 -7.02
CA HIS A 303 -5.17 -11.00 -6.28
C HIS A 303 -3.97 -10.14 -6.67
N CYS A 304 -3.15 -9.78 -5.69
CA CYS A 304 -1.87 -9.14 -5.97
C CYS A 304 -0.81 -10.19 -6.36
N LEU A 305 -0.01 -9.89 -7.37
CA LEU A 305 1.10 -10.72 -7.80
C LEU A 305 2.44 -10.18 -7.28
N PRO A 306 3.46 -11.04 -7.07
CA PRO A 306 3.50 -12.49 -7.19
C PRO A 306 2.81 -13.20 -6.09
#